data_4e4ae8db6d60d5071144d7a24e06a815
#
_entry.id   4e4ae8db6d60d5071144d7a24e06a815
#
_cell.length_a   1.000
_cell.length_b   1.000
_cell.length_c   1.000
_cell.angle_alpha   90.00
_cell.angle_beta   90.00
_cell.angle_gamma   90.00
#
_symmetry.space_group_name_H-M   'P 1'
#
loop_
_entity.id
_entity.type
_entity.pdbx_description
1 polymer ?
#
loop_
_entity_poly.entity_id
_entity_poly.type
_entity_poly.pdbx_seq_one_letter_code
_entity_poly.pdbx_strand_id
1 'polypeptide(L)'
;DNQNHVLLSSLDETISQNNNSFHLGLHRYQNGVYSPKGHKYLESYELGVLPTHTYRIGSIVLVKQMFFQEKQDRLLIKYTLQEALQEIELELQPFLAFRQIHKLSKANSDADTSFKQAEQGVCFKMYENYTPLYIQFSKKVEYLHQPYWYYNFEYIKERDRGYDYQEDLLVPGKFKVNLRKGESLFVSCGVEEANPFLLSQDFTKETHWRFPIQTTEDILKRAARMFFSRKGTKVNLVAGFPWFG
;
A
#
# COMPACT_ATOMS: atom_id res chain seq x y z
N ASP A 1 13.04 18.22 8.00
CA ASP A 1 13.72 16.95 8.12
C ASP A 1 13.86 16.30 6.75
N ASN A 2 15.09 15.95 6.35
CA ASN A 2 15.37 15.36 5.04
C ASN A 2 15.43 13.82 5.11
N GLN A 3 14.77 13.22 6.08
CA GLN A 3 14.79 11.77 6.29
C GLN A 3 13.61 11.10 5.61
N ASN A 4 13.84 9.92 5.04
CA ASN A 4 12.79 9.08 4.50
C ASN A 4 12.00 8.40 5.63
N HIS A 5 10.68 8.38 5.51
CA HIS A 5 9.77 7.82 6.50
C HIS A 5 8.88 6.75 5.89
N VAL A 6 8.49 5.78 6.70
CA VAL A 6 7.44 4.79 6.39
C VAL A 6 6.22 5.13 7.24
N LEU A 7 5.16 5.61 6.61
CA LEU A 7 3.88 5.91 7.28
C LEU A 7 2.95 4.70 7.23
N LEU A 8 2.79 4.11 6.04
CA LEU A 8 2.00 2.91 5.77
C LEU A 8 2.96 1.74 5.47
N SER A 9 2.96 0.71 6.30
CA SER A 9 3.77 -0.49 6.11
C SER A 9 3.12 -1.45 5.12
N SER A 10 1.83 -1.73 5.29
CA SER A 10 1.03 -2.55 4.37
C SER A 10 -0.44 -2.14 4.39
N LEU A 11 -1.15 -2.58 3.36
CA LEU A 11 -2.60 -2.52 3.26
C LEU A 11 -3.07 -3.93 2.93
N ASP A 12 -3.64 -4.60 3.92
CA ASP A 12 -4.07 -5.99 3.77
C ASP A 12 -5.50 -6.07 3.29
N GLU A 13 -5.74 -6.98 2.36
CA GLU A 13 -7.04 -7.24 1.77
C GLU A 13 -7.70 -8.48 2.39
N THR A 14 -9.01 -8.39 2.63
CA THR A 14 -9.87 -9.52 2.92
C THR A 14 -11.06 -9.49 1.98
N ILE A 15 -11.32 -10.60 1.32
CA ILE A 15 -12.53 -10.79 0.50
C ILE A 15 -13.53 -11.58 1.33
N SER A 16 -14.75 -11.05 1.46
CA SER A 16 -15.85 -11.75 2.12
C SER A 16 -17.00 -11.99 1.15
N GLN A 17 -17.52 -13.23 1.14
CA GLN A 17 -18.69 -13.64 0.35
C GLN A 17 -19.39 -14.80 1.06
N ASN A 18 -20.72 -14.75 1.20
CA ASN A 18 -21.53 -15.83 1.79
C ASN A 18 -21.01 -16.30 3.17
N ASN A 19 -20.73 -15.37 4.07
CA ASN A 19 -20.18 -15.60 5.42
C ASN A 19 -18.80 -16.26 5.47
N ASN A 20 -18.10 -16.39 4.33
CA ASN A 20 -16.71 -16.83 4.29
C ASN A 20 -15.81 -15.62 4.07
N SER A 21 -14.67 -15.59 4.78
CA SER A 21 -13.67 -14.54 4.64
C SER A 21 -12.33 -15.14 4.22
N PHE A 22 -11.68 -14.50 3.26
CA PHE A 22 -10.43 -14.92 2.64
C PHE A 22 -9.40 -13.80 2.78
N HIS A 23 -8.43 -13.97 3.68
CA HIS A 23 -7.39 -13.00 3.95
C HIS A 23 -6.26 -13.15 2.93
N LEU A 24 -5.93 -12.08 2.21
CA LEU A 24 -4.89 -12.08 1.17
C LEU A 24 -3.52 -11.63 1.69
N GLY A 25 -3.44 -11.06 2.90
CA GLY A 25 -2.20 -10.67 3.55
C GLY A 25 -1.28 -11.86 3.84
N LEU A 26 0.00 -11.57 4.04
CA LEU A 26 1.02 -12.53 4.47
C LEU A 26 2.04 -11.83 5.33
N HIS A 27 2.05 -12.13 6.62
CA HIS A 27 3.02 -11.61 7.56
C HIS A 27 3.75 -12.74 8.28
N ARG A 28 5.00 -12.50 8.60
CA ARG A 28 5.77 -13.37 9.46
C ARG A 28 5.79 -12.78 10.87
N TYR A 29 5.50 -13.64 11.85
CA TYR A 29 5.52 -13.35 13.27
C TYR A 29 6.61 -14.15 13.97
N GLN A 30 6.79 -13.87 15.26
CA GLN A 30 7.75 -14.55 16.12
C GLN A 30 7.70 -16.07 15.95
N ASN A 31 8.86 -16.71 16.06
CA ASN A 31 9.06 -18.16 15.87
C ASN A 31 8.75 -18.66 14.46
N GLY A 32 8.77 -17.79 13.46
CA GLY A 32 8.58 -18.17 12.05
C GLY A 32 7.14 -18.51 11.69
N VAL A 33 6.18 -18.08 12.48
CA VAL A 33 4.75 -18.26 12.17
C VAL A 33 4.35 -17.29 11.06
N TYR A 34 3.67 -17.80 10.02
CA TYR A 34 3.09 -16.99 8.95
C TYR A 34 1.57 -16.91 9.11
N SER A 35 1.04 -15.69 9.21
CA SER A 35 -0.40 -15.43 9.31
C SER A 35 -0.74 -14.02 8.81
N PRO A 36 -1.85 -13.84 8.06
CA PRO A 36 -2.57 -14.90 7.36
C PRO A 36 -1.70 -15.56 6.29
N LYS A 37 -2.23 -16.56 5.59
CA LYS A 37 -1.51 -17.28 4.53
C LYS A 37 -2.09 -16.95 3.15
N GLY A 38 -2.16 -15.66 2.83
CA GLY A 38 -2.79 -15.15 1.62
C GLY A 38 -2.10 -15.56 0.31
N HIS A 39 -0.82 -15.91 0.37
CA HIS A 39 -0.05 -16.40 -0.79
C HIS A 39 -0.69 -17.60 -1.49
N LYS A 40 -1.47 -18.41 -0.78
CA LYS A 40 -2.19 -19.56 -1.38
C LYS A 40 -3.29 -19.15 -2.37
N TYR A 41 -3.72 -17.89 -2.34
CA TYR A 41 -4.71 -17.34 -3.27
C TYR A 41 -4.07 -16.56 -4.42
N LEU A 42 -2.77 -16.30 -4.37
CA LEU A 42 -2.04 -15.62 -5.43
C LEU A 42 -1.90 -16.57 -6.63
N GLU A 43 -2.64 -16.29 -7.70
CA GLU A 43 -2.60 -17.07 -8.95
C GLU A 43 -1.40 -16.66 -9.81
N SER A 44 -1.18 -15.34 -9.96
CA SER A 44 -0.05 -14.82 -10.71
C SER A 44 0.45 -13.48 -10.14
N TYR A 45 1.74 -13.23 -10.39
CA TYR A 45 2.37 -11.94 -10.21
C TYR A 45 3.10 -11.57 -11.49
N GLU A 46 2.78 -10.42 -12.04
CA GLU A 46 3.39 -9.92 -13.27
C GLU A 46 4.06 -8.56 -13.00
N LEU A 47 5.33 -8.47 -13.34
CA LEU A 47 6.08 -7.22 -13.32
C LEU A 47 6.15 -6.67 -14.75
N GLY A 48 5.00 -6.18 -15.23
CA GLY A 48 4.90 -5.50 -16.52
C GLY A 48 5.12 -3.99 -16.37
N VAL A 49 4.23 -3.21 -16.97
CA VAL A 49 4.22 -1.75 -16.78
C VAL A 49 3.92 -1.37 -15.35
N LEU A 50 3.03 -2.13 -14.72
CA LEU A 50 2.68 -2.03 -13.30
C LEU A 50 2.82 -3.40 -12.64
N PRO A 51 3.29 -3.45 -11.38
CA PRO A 51 3.15 -4.63 -10.56
C PRO A 51 1.69 -5.04 -10.48
N THR A 52 1.37 -6.24 -10.95
CA THR A 52 0.01 -6.76 -11.03
C THR A 52 -0.06 -8.08 -10.27
N HIS A 53 -0.92 -8.16 -9.27
CA HIS A 53 -1.21 -9.37 -8.53
C HIS A 53 -2.61 -9.86 -8.92
N THR A 54 -2.74 -11.10 -9.31
CA THR A 54 -4.02 -11.76 -9.57
C THR A 54 -4.28 -12.77 -8.46
N TYR A 55 -5.36 -12.57 -7.73
CA TYR A 55 -5.81 -13.49 -6.69
C TYR A 55 -7.03 -14.27 -7.19
N ARG A 56 -7.01 -15.60 -6.99
CA ARG A 56 -8.14 -16.48 -7.30
C ARG A 56 -8.63 -17.23 -6.07
N ILE A 57 -9.93 -17.15 -5.82
CA ILE A 57 -10.63 -17.82 -4.73
C ILE A 57 -11.88 -18.47 -5.32
N GLY A 58 -11.78 -19.71 -5.75
CA GLY A 58 -12.87 -20.38 -6.49
C GLY A 58 -13.25 -19.59 -7.75
N SER A 59 -14.48 -19.09 -7.80
CA SER A 59 -14.98 -18.28 -8.92
C SER A 59 -14.67 -16.79 -8.82
N ILE A 60 -14.01 -16.34 -7.74
CA ILE A 60 -13.65 -14.95 -7.53
C ILE A 60 -12.25 -14.71 -8.08
N VAL A 61 -12.09 -13.68 -8.93
CA VAL A 61 -10.79 -13.19 -9.41
C VAL A 61 -10.68 -11.71 -9.11
N LEU A 62 -9.77 -11.36 -8.19
CA LEU A 62 -9.43 -9.98 -7.86
C LEU A 62 -8.05 -9.64 -8.39
N VAL A 63 -7.94 -8.54 -9.14
CA VAL A 63 -6.67 -8.02 -9.63
C VAL A 63 -6.30 -6.76 -8.87
N LYS A 64 -5.07 -6.71 -8.34
CA LYS A 64 -4.46 -5.56 -7.66
C LYS A 64 -3.31 -5.04 -8.49
N GLN A 65 -3.37 -3.76 -8.85
CA GLN A 65 -2.30 -3.03 -9.53
C GLN A 65 -1.90 -1.83 -8.70
N MET A 66 -0.61 -1.50 -8.64
CA MET A 66 -0.17 -0.38 -7.82
C MET A 66 1.08 0.29 -8.39
N PHE A 67 1.27 1.55 -8.06
CA PHE A 67 2.50 2.30 -8.33
C PHE A 67 2.60 3.54 -7.44
N PHE A 68 3.83 4.01 -7.22
CA PHE A 68 4.08 5.35 -6.70
C PHE A 68 3.92 6.37 -7.82
N GLN A 69 3.15 7.42 -7.55
CA GLN A 69 2.94 8.53 -8.48
C GLN A 69 4.22 9.37 -8.54
N GLU A 70 4.67 9.67 -9.76
CA GLU A 70 5.89 10.46 -9.93
C GLU A 70 5.71 11.87 -9.38
N LYS A 71 6.73 12.36 -8.66
CA LYS A 71 6.78 13.70 -8.03
C LYS A 71 5.74 13.95 -6.93
N GLN A 72 5.07 12.93 -6.47
CA GLN A 72 4.15 12.98 -5.34
C GLN A 72 4.46 11.85 -4.37
N ASP A 73 4.38 12.14 -3.08
CA ASP A 73 4.52 11.12 -2.04
C ASP A 73 3.17 10.37 -1.88
N ARG A 74 2.76 9.69 -2.96
CA ARG A 74 1.47 9.03 -3.09
C ARG A 74 1.58 7.67 -3.75
N LEU A 75 1.03 6.66 -3.10
CA LEU A 75 0.78 5.34 -3.67
C LEU A 75 -0.65 5.30 -4.24
N LEU A 76 -0.79 4.94 -5.51
CA LEU A 76 -2.08 4.64 -6.12
C LEU A 76 -2.23 3.13 -6.28
N ILE A 77 -3.39 2.61 -5.85
CA ILE A 77 -3.74 1.19 -5.96
C ILE A 77 -5.07 1.09 -6.69
N LYS A 78 -5.15 0.14 -7.62
CA LYS A 78 -6.40 -0.23 -8.31
C LYS A 78 -6.73 -1.68 -7.98
N TYR A 79 -7.90 -1.91 -7.45
CA TYR A 79 -8.51 -3.23 -7.34
C TYR A 79 -9.57 -3.38 -8.40
N THR A 80 -9.56 -4.49 -9.15
CA THR A 80 -10.59 -4.82 -10.15
C THR A 80 -11.13 -6.21 -9.85
N LEU A 81 -12.43 -6.32 -9.62
CA LEU A 81 -13.11 -7.61 -9.52
C LEU A 81 -13.38 -8.12 -10.93
N GLN A 82 -12.49 -8.95 -11.47
CA GLN A 82 -12.62 -9.48 -12.84
C GLN A 82 -13.71 -10.53 -12.95
N GLU A 83 -13.75 -11.45 -11.97
CA GLU A 83 -14.72 -12.55 -11.95
C GLU A 83 -15.34 -12.68 -10.57
N ALA A 84 -16.64 -12.85 -10.51
CA ALA A 84 -17.41 -13.27 -9.36
C ALA A 84 -18.82 -13.64 -9.79
N LEU A 85 -19.44 -14.62 -9.13
CA LEU A 85 -20.83 -15.00 -9.36
C LEU A 85 -21.80 -14.05 -8.66
N GLN A 86 -21.38 -13.44 -7.56
CA GLN A 86 -22.15 -12.52 -6.73
C GLN A 86 -21.25 -11.37 -6.28
N GLU A 87 -21.86 -10.31 -5.73
CA GLU A 87 -21.16 -9.23 -5.07
C GLU A 87 -20.25 -9.74 -3.95
N ILE A 88 -19.09 -9.13 -3.78
CA ILE A 88 -18.17 -9.39 -2.67
C ILE A 88 -18.05 -8.14 -1.79
N GLU A 89 -17.76 -8.33 -0.52
CA GLU A 89 -17.23 -7.26 0.33
C GLU A 89 -15.69 -7.34 0.29
N LEU A 90 -15.05 -6.24 -0.10
CA LEU A 90 -13.61 -6.05 0.03
C LEU A 90 -13.35 -5.21 1.27
N GLU A 91 -12.62 -5.79 2.23
CA GLU A 91 -12.14 -5.13 3.42
C GLU A 91 -10.65 -4.80 3.24
N LEU A 92 -10.26 -3.56 3.56
CA LEU A 92 -8.89 -3.08 3.49
C LEU A 92 -8.44 -2.63 4.87
N GLN A 93 -7.36 -3.23 5.38
CA GLN A 93 -6.82 -3.00 6.70
C GLN A 93 -5.42 -2.39 6.61
N PRO A 94 -5.25 -1.09 6.95
CA PRO A 94 -3.94 -0.44 6.92
C PRO A 94 -3.13 -0.79 8.17
N PHE A 95 -1.84 -1.05 7.98
CA PHE A 95 -0.85 -1.21 9.03
C PHE A 95 0.06 0.00 9.05
N LEU A 96 -0.07 0.83 10.07
CA LEU A 96 0.64 2.09 10.21
C LEU A 96 1.94 1.90 10.98
N ALA A 97 3.03 2.49 10.46
CA ALA A 97 4.34 2.44 11.06
C ALA A 97 4.79 3.80 11.61
N PHE A 98 4.60 4.89 10.85
CA PHE A 98 5.01 6.26 11.21
C PHE A 98 6.40 6.32 11.82
N ARG A 99 7.40 5.85 11.08
CA ARG A 99 8.78 5.74 11.53
C ARG A 99 9.78 6.20 10.46
N GLN A 100 10.97 6.51 10.91
CA GLN A 100 12.11 6.69 10.02
C GLN A 100 12.49 5.34 9.38
N ILE A 101 12.92 5.35 8.12
CA ILE A 101 13.12 4.14 7.29
C ILE A 101 14.05 3.09 7.94
N HIS A 102 15.07 3.53 8.70
CA HIS A 102 16.04 2.63 9.34
C HIS A 102 15.68 2.22 10.78
N LYS A 103 14.55 2.70 11.30
CA LYS A 103 14.06 2.33 12.64
C LYS A 103 12.83 1.45 12.51
N LEU A 104 12.61 0.59 13.49
CA LEU A 104 11.38 -0.18 13.60
C LEU A 104 10.49 0.38 14.69
N SER A 105 9.18 0.41 14.46
CA SER A 105 8.22 0.90 15.44
C SER A 105 7.92 -0.16 16.50
N LYS A 106 7.59 0.33 17.70
CA LYS A 106 7.11 -0.48 18.81
C LYS A 106 5.83 0.12 19.36
N ALA A 107 4.94 -0.76 19.83
CA ALA A 107 3.72 -0.33 20.48
C ALA A 107 4.02 0.59 21.65
N ASN A 108 3.35 1.74 21.71
CA ASN A 108 3.54 2.74 22.76
C ASN A 108 2.24 3.53 23.00
N SER A 109 2.20 4.27 24.11
CA SER A 109 1.05 5.09 24.51
C SER A 109 1.02 6.48 23.85
N ASP A 110 2.11 6.88 23.19
CA ASP A 110 2.23 8.22 22.60
C ASP A 110 1.61 8.29 21.20
N ALA A 111 1.29 7.13 20.61
CA ALA A 111 0.65 7.04 19.32
C ALA A 111 -0.79 7.57 19.39
N ASP A 112 -1.08 8.63 18.66
CA ASP A 112 -2.45 9.09 18.43
C ASP A 112 -3.17 8.08 17.53
N THR A 113 -4.16 7.39 18.08
CA THR A 113 -4.96 6.40 17.37
C THR A 113 -6.20 7.00 16.71
N SER A 114 -6.45 8.28 16.87
CA SER A 114 -7.58 8.98 16.28
C SER A 114 -7.43 9.17 14.77
N PHE A 115 -8.51 9.58 14.14
CA PHE A 115 -8.52 9.93 12.71
C PHE A 115 -9.27 11.24 12.47
N LYS A 116 -8.98 11.87 11.34
CA LYS A 116 -9.76 12.98 10.83
C LYS A 116 -10.47 12.54 9.55
N GLN A 117 -11.69 13.03 9.38
CA GLN A 117 -12.45 12.78 8.15
C GLN A 117 -11.77 13.50 6.98
N ALA A 118 -11.60 12.80 5.87
CA ALA A 118 -11.21 13.34 4.57
C ALA A 118 -12.28 13.03 3.53
N GLU A 119 -12.24 13.68 2.38
CA GLU A 119 -13.20 13.41 1.32
C GLU A 119 -13.06 11.97 0.82
N GLN A 120 -14.13 11.18 0.92
CA GLN A 120 -14.17 9.75 0.62
C GLN A 120 -13.01 8.95 1.26
N GLY A 121 -12.66 9.27 2.53
CA GLY A 121 -11.57 8.60 3.21
C GLY A 121 -11.30 9.18 4.58
N VAL A 122 -10.13 8.90 5.10
CA VAL A 122 -9.66 9.36 6.40
C VAL A 122 -8.19 9.77 6.36
N CYS A 123 -7.80 10.57 7.36
CA CYS A 123 -6.44 11.02 7.59
C CYS A 123 -5.97 10.56 8.97
N PHE A 124 -4.77 10.01 9.04
CA PHE A 124 -4.10 9.59 10.27
C PHE A 124 -2.84 10.42 10.51
N LYS A 125 -2.56 10.74 11.77
CA LYS A 125 -1.31 11.37 12.19
C LYS A 125 -0.90 10.82 13.55
N MET A 126 -0.18 9.70 13.56
CA MET A 126 0.18 9.00 14.80
C MET A 126 1.05 9.81 15.75
N TYR A 127 1.91 10.69 15.23
CA TYR A 127 2.82 11.52 16.04
C TYR A 127 2.90 12.92 15.47
N GLU A 128 3.03 13.93 16.35
CA GLU A 128 3.00 15.36 15.98
C GLU A 128 4.09 15.73 14.95
N ASN A 129 5.26 15.14 15.08
CA ASN A 129 6.42 15.44 14.22
C ASN A 129 6.39 14.76 12.84
N TYR A 130 5.35 13.97 12.53
CA TYR A 130 5.21 13.30 11.24
C TYR A 130 4.18 13.98 10.36
N THR A 131 4.37 13.86 9.06
CA THR A 131 3.38 14.25 8.05
C THR A 131 2.14 13.37 8.18
N PRO A 132 0.93 13.89 7.98
CA PRO A 132 -0.28 13.07 7.98
C PRO A 132 -0.30 12.09 6.81
N LEU A 133 -1.03 10.99 6.98
CA LEU A 133 -1.32 10.01 5.93
C LEU A 133 -2.81 10.06 5.60
N TYR A 134 -3.13 10.38 4.35
CA TYR A 134 -4.48 10.31 3.80
C TYR A 134 -4.68 8.97 3.10
N ILE A 135 -5.77 8.28 3.42
CA ILE A 135 -6.24 7.09 2.70
C ILE A 135 -7.62 7.41 2.14
N GLN A 136 -7.72 7.54 0.81
CA GLN A 136 -8.93 8.00 0.12
C GLN A 136 -9.30 7.05 -1.02
N PHE A 137 -10.58 7.02 -1.38
CA PHE A 137 -11.16 6.04 -2.28
C PHE A 137 -11.96 6.71 -3.39
N SER A 138 -11.98 6.12 -4.60
CA SER A 138 -12.74 6.64 -5.74
C SER A 138 -14.26 6.50 -5.60
N LYS A 139 -14.73 5.79 -4.60
CA LYS A 139 -16.15 5.65 -4.22
C LYS A 139 -16.30 5.64 -2.71
N LYS A 140 -17.51 5.86 -2.24
CA LYS A 140 -17.82 5.82 -0.80
C LYS A 140 -17.47 4.45 -0.22
N VAL A 141 -16.73 4.45 0.89
CA VAL A 141 -16.40 3.28 1.70
C VAL A 141 -16.89 3.49 3.13
N GLU A 142 -17.18 2.42 3.82
CA GLU A 142 -17.43 2.45 5.27
C GLU A 142 -16.09 2.35 5.99
N TYR A 143 -15.82 3.24 6.94
CA TYR A 143 -14.66 3.13 7.83
C TYR A 143 -15.11 2.72 9.22
N LEU A 144 -14.60 1.59 9.69
CA LEU A 144 -14.82 1.07 11.04
C LEU A 144 -13.59 1.36 11.88
N HIS A 145 -13.69 2.35 12.75
CA HIS A 145 -12.61 2.74 13.66
C HIS A 145 -12.52 1.76 14.83
N GLN A 146 -11.44 1.00 14.88
CA GLN A 146 -11.15 0.03 15.93
C GLN A 146 -9.64 -0.13 16.05
N PRO A 147 -8.96 0.78 16.78
CA PRO A 147 -7.50 0.78 16.85
C PRO A 147 -6.98 -0.35 17.74
N TYR A 148 -5.96 -1.03 17.26
CA TYR A 148 -5.22 -2.04 18.01
C TYR A 148 -3.82 -2.25 17.42
N TRP A 149 -2.90 -2.75 18.27
CA TRP A 149 -1.54 -3.05 17.85
C TRP A 149 -1.41 -4.52 17.46
N TYR A 150 -0.74 -4.73 16.33
CA TYR A 150 -0.18 -6.03 15.96
C TYR A 150 1.28 -6.07 16.38
N TYR A 151 1.67 -7.14 17.05
CA TYR A 151 2.97 -7.27 17.70
C TYR A 151 3.88 -8.23 16.98
N ASN A 152 5.20 -7.95 17.01
CA ASN A 152 6.27 -8.87 16.64
C ASN A 152 6.21 -9.35 15.19
N PHE A 153 5.96 -8.45 14.24
CA PHE A 153 6.30 -8.72 12.84
C PHE A 153 7.78 -8.97 12.70
N GLU A 154 8.21 -9.98 11.92
CA GLU A 154 9.60 -10.30 11.71
C GLU A 154 10.05 -10.04 10.27
N TYR A 155 11.19 -9.33 10.13
CA TYR A 155 11.88 -9.09 8.88
C TYR A 155 13.15 -9.93 8.79
N ILE A 156 13.08 -11.12 8.14
CA ILE A 156 14.18 -12.10 8.10
C ILE A 156 15.46 -11.47 7.54
N LYS A 157 15.35 -10.66 6.49
CA LYS A 157 16.52 -10.06 5.85
C LYS A 157 17.26 -9.09 6.76
N GLU A 158 16.54 -8.37 7.62
CA GLU A 158 17.16 -7.51 8.64
C GLU A 158 17.84 -8.36 9.73
N ARG A 159 17.18 -9.41 10.19
CA ARG A 159 17.75 -10.36 11.13
C ARG A 159 19.04 -11.01 10.60
N ASP A 160 19.03 -11.48 9.34
CA ASP A 160 20.18 -12.12 8.70
C ASP A 160 21.38 -11.17 8.56
N ARG A 161 21.12 -9.85 8.58
CA ARG A 161 22.13 -8.78 8.56
C ARG A 161 22.55 -8.31 9.95
N GLY A 162 21.96 -8.85 11.01
CA GLY A 162 22.27 -8.49 12.38
C GLY A 162 21.64 -7.19 12.87
N TYR A 163 20.60 -6.69 12.18
CA TYR A 163 19.85 -5.49 12.57
C TYR A 163 18.60 -5.85 13.40
N ASP A 164 17.98 -4.81 13.98
CA ASP A 164 16.65 -4.94 14.56
C ASP A 164 15.69 -5.41 13.46
N TYR A 165 14.88 -6.43 13.80
CA TYR A 165 14.05 -7.14 12.84
C TYR A 165 12.62 -7.37 13.29
N GLN A 166 12.26 -6.91 14.48
CA GLN A 166 10.91 -7.07 15.02
C GLN A 166 10.21 -5.74 15.14
N GLU A 167 9.06 -5.61 14.52
CA GLU A 167 8.25 -4.40 14.47
C GLU A 167 6.85 -4.64 15.03
N ASP A 168 6.27 -3.61 15.68
CA ASP A 168 4.86 -3.58 16.04
C ASP A 168 4.18 -2.52 15.16
N LEU A 169 3.01 -2.85 14.63
CA LEU A 169 2.27 -1.97 13.72
C LEU A 169 0.88 -1.65 14.28
N LEU A 170 0.48 -0.38 14.18
CA LEU A 170 -0.86 0.04 14.56
C LEU A 170 -1.83 -0.18 13.40
N VAL A 171 -2.93 -0.88 13.68
CA VAL A 171 -4.11 -0.91 12.81
C VAL A 171 -5.15 0.01 13.41
N PRO A 172 -5.48 1.15 12.77
CA PRO A 172 -6.45 2.10 13.30
C PRO A 172 -7.90 1.67 13.10
N GLY A 173 -8.11 0.68 12.25
CA GLY A 173 -9.42 0.18 11.85
C GLY A 173 -9.38 -0.40 10.44
N LYS A 174 -10.53 -0.47 9.79
CA LYS A 174 -10.66 -1.08 8.46
C LYS A 174 -11.68 -0.37 7.60
N PHE A 175 -11.48 -0.45 6.29
CA PHE A 175 -12.40 0.07 5.28
C PHE A 175 -13.15 -1.08 4.64
N LYS A 176 -14.44 -0.90 4.39
CA LYS A 176 -15.31 -1.88 3.73
C LYS A 176 -15.98 -1.30 2.51
N VAL A 177 -16.01 -2.06 1.44
CA VAL A 177 -16.66 -1.67 0.19
C VAL A 177 -17.16 -2.89 -0.56
N ASN A 178 -18.35 -2.78 -1.13
CA ASN A 178 -18.89 -3.82 -1.98
C ASN A 178 -18.42 -3.61 -3.42
N LEU A 179 -18.06 -4.71 -4.07
CA LEU A 179 -17.67 -4.77 -5.47
C LEU A 179 -18.46 -5.82 -6.23
N ARG A 180 -18.87 -5.48 -7.45
CA ARG A 180 -19.48 -6.37 -8.42
C ARG A 180 -18.49 -6.70 -9.53
N LYS A 181 -18.71 -7.80 -10.22
CA LYS A 181 -17.92 -8.19 -11.41
C LYS A 181 -17.80 -7.03 -12.39
N GLY A 182 -16.58 -6.75 -12.83
CA GLY A 182 -16.22 -5.66 -13.73
C GLY A 182 -15.97 -4.32 -13.04
N GLU A 183 -16.31 -4.16 -11.76
CA GLU A 183 -16.06 -2.91 -11.05
C GLU A 183 -14.60 -2.78 -10.61
N SER A 184 -14.15 -1.52 -10.54
CA SER A 184 -12.84 -1.15 -9.99
C SER A 184 -12.98 -0.16 -8.85
N LEU A 185 -12.10 -0.32 -7.85
CA LEU A 185 -11.86 0.62 -6.76
C LEU A 185 -10.46 1.20 -6.92
N PHE A 186 -10.34 2.52 -6.86
CA PHE A 186 -9.05 3.20 -6.81
C PHE A 186 -8.81 3.73 -5.40
N VAL A 187 -7.62 3.52 -4.88
CA VAL A 187 -7.19 3.93 -3.54
C VAL A 187 -5.98 4.82 -3.66
N SER A 188 -6.00 5.93 -2.96
CA SER A 188 -4.86 6.84 -2.79
C SER A 188 -4.37 6.76 -1.36
N CYS A 189 -3.08 6.46 -1.17
CA CYS A 189 -2.38 6.57 0.11
C CYS A 189 -1.28 7.61 -0.07
N GLY A 190 -1.43 8.80 0.52
CA GLY A 190 -0.51 9.91 0.30
C GLY A 190 -0.42 10.88 1.47
N VAL A 191 0.57 11.77 1.41
CA VAL A 191 0.82 12.77 2.47
C VAL A 191 0.00 14.05 2.29
N GLU A 192 -0.68 14.18 1.16
CA GLU A 192 -1.58 15.28 0.84
C GLU A 192 -2.96 14.73 0.47
N GLU A 193 -4.00 15.50 0.76
CA GLU A 193 -5.36 15.16 0.39
C GLU A 193 -5.51 15.13 -1.14
N ALA A 194 -6.03 14.04 -1.67
CA ALA A 194 -6.32 13.88 -3.09
C ALA A 194 -7.77 14.29 -3.40
N ASN A 195 -8.05 14.56 -4.67
CA ASN A 195 -9.43 14.61 -5.14
C ASN A 195 -9.89 13.17 -5.50
N PRO A 196 -10.77 12.54 -4.71
CA PRO A 196 -11.16 11.15 -4.90
C PRO A 196 -11.85 10.88 -6.24
N PHE A 197 -12.52 11.88 -6.81
CA PHE A 197 -13.24 11.77 -8.08
C PHE A 197 -12.30 11.72 -9.29
N LEU A 198 -11.04 12.12 -9.11
CA LEU A 198 -10.03 12.10 -10.17
C LEU A 198 -9.09 10.89 -10.09
N LEU A 199 -9.17 10.04 -9.06
CA LEU A 199 -8.23 8.94 -8.85
C LEU A 199 -8.17 7.96 -10.04
N SER A 200 -9.29 7.68 -10.69
CA SER A 200 -9.31 6.83 -11.89
C SER A 200 -8.61 7.48 -13.08
N GLN A 201 -8.77 8.80 -13.25
CA GLN A 201 -8.10 9.55 -14.29
C GLN A 201 -6.60 9.66 -14.02
N ASP A 202 -6.21 9.92 -12.76
CA ASP A 202 -4.81 9.98 -12.34
C ASP A 202 -4.12 8.64 -12.55
N PHE A 203 -4.78 7.53 -12.19
CA PHE A 203 -4.28 6.19 -12.46
C PHE A 203 -4.07 5.96 -13.96
N THR A 204 -5.04 6.34 -14.78
CA THR A 204 -4.97 6.18 -16.26
C THR A 204 -3.87 7.04 -16.87
N LYS A 205 -3.75 8.31 -16.46
CA LYS A 205 -2.69 9.22 -16.95
C LYS A 205 -1.30 8.66 -16.65
N GLU A 206 -1.07 8.19 -15.42
CA GLU A 206 0.21 7.61 -15.03
C GLU A 206 0.52 6.32 -15.80
N THR A 207 -0.47 5.46 -16.05
CA THR A 207 -0.27 4.28 -16.86
C THR A 207 0.05 4.63 -18.31
N HIS A 208 -0.66 5.56 -18.93
CA HIS A 208 -0.37 6.01 -20.30
C HIS A 208 1.03 6.63 -20.42
N TRP A 209 1.43 7.43 -19.45
CA TRP A 209 2.77 8.01 -19.46
C TRP A 209 3.86 6.95 -19.30
N ARG A 210 3.55 5.86 -18.60
CA ARG A 210 4.45 4.71 -18.43
C ARG A 210 4.52 3.82 -19.66
N PHE A 211 3.61 3.93 -20.61
CA PHE A 211 3.65 3.33 -21.94
C PHE A 211 4.15 4.36 -22.99
N PRO A 212 4.87 3.95 -24.04
CA PRO A 212 5.17 2.58 -24.43
C PRO A 212 6.61 2.16 -24.03
N ILE A 213 6.76 1.10 -23.26
CA ILE A 213 8.03 0.39 -23.14
C ILE A 213 7.98 -0.69 -24.21
N GLN A 214 8.66 -0.46 -25.33
CA GLN A 214 8.69 -1.41 -26.44
C GLN A 214 10.04 -2.14 -26.53
N THR A 215 11.10 -1.55 -25.95
CA THR A 215 12.45 -2.06 -26.06
C THR A 215 13.14 -2.17 -24.71
N THR A 216 14.18 -3.00 -24.62
CA THR A 216 15.05 -3.06 -23.44
C THR A 216 15.69 -1.70 -23.15
N GLU A 217 15.99 -0.92 -24.20
CA GLU A 217 16.55 0.42 -24.05
C GLU A 217 15.58 1.37 -23.34
N ASP A 218 14.27 1.30 -23.63
CA ASP A 218 13.26 2.11 -22.96
C ASP A 218 13.16 1.75 -21.46
N ILE A 219 13.27 0.45 -21.13
CA ILE A 219 13.31 -0.02 -19.74
C ILE A 219 14.51 0.56 -19.01
N LEU A 220 15.69 0.48 -19.62
CA LEU A 220 16.94 1.00 -19.05
C LEU A 220 16.94 2.51 -18.89
N LYS A 221 16.48 3.26 -19.90
CA LYS A 221 16.33 4.71 -19.83
C LYS A 221 15.38 5.13 -18.70
N ARG A 222 14.31 4.39 -18.53
CA ARG A 222 13.35 4.65 -17.46
C ARG A 222 13.93 4.34 -16.08
N ALA A 223 14.59 3.18 -15.91
CA ALA A 223 15.29 2.85 -14.68
C ALA A 223 16.34 3.92 -14.33
N ALA A 224 17.11 4.37 -15.32
CA ALA A 224 18.10 5.43 -15.13
C ALA A 224 17.49 6.74 -14.59
N ARG A 225 16.25 7.10 -14.99
CA ARG A 225 15.59 8.31 -14.48
C ARG A 225 15.35 8.26 -12.97
N MET A 226 15.19 7.09 -12.37
CA MET A 226 14.99 6.93 -10.93
C MET A 226 16.22 7.36 -10.11
N PHE A 227 17.40 7.40 -10.71
CA PHE A 227 18.63 7.85 -10.06
C PHE A 227 18.77 9.37 -10.02
N PHE A 228 17.91 10.13 -10.71
CA PHE A 228 17.96 11.59 -10.68
C PHE A 228 17.01 12.11 -9.61
N SER A 229 17.57 12.78 -8.59
CA SER A 229 16.83 13.49 -7.56
C SER A 229 16.95 14.99 -7.79
N ARG A 230 15.84 15.72 -7.71
CA ARG A 230 15.83 17.17 -7.86
C ARG A 230 15.54 17.83 -6.51
N LYS A 231 16.45 18.71 -6.07
CA LYS A 231 16.26 19.53 -4.86
C LYS A 231 16.36 21.01 -5.25
N GLY A 232 15.22 21.69 -5.32
CA GLY A 232 15.17 23.05 -5.86
C GLY A 232 15.61 23.08 -7.33
N THR A 233 16.63 23.89 -7.64
CA THR A 233 17.21 23.99 -8.99
C THR A 233 18.31 22.97 -9.26
N LYS A 234 18.79 22.25 -8.24
CA LYS A 234 19.89 21.28 -8.36
C LYS A 234 19.36 19.89 -8.70
N VAL A 235 20.02 19.25 -9.64
CA VAL A 235 19.81 17.84 -9.97
C VAL A 235 20.97 17.05 -9.37
N ASN A 236 20.64 16.05 -8.56
CA ASN A 236 21.61 15.14 -7.95
C ASN A 236 21.45 13.75 -8.58
N LEU A 237 22.54 13.02 -8.71
CA LEU A 237 22.55 11.62 -9.09
C LEU A 237 22.71 10.77 -7.82
N VAL A 238 21.76 9.88 -7.58
CA VAL A 238 21.81 8.93 -6.46
C VAL A 238 22.73 7.76 -6.87
N ALA A 239 23.70 7.41 -6.01
CA ALA A 239 24.71 6.39 -6.33
C ALA A 239 24.14 4.96 -6.42
N GLY A 240 22.97 4.72 -5.87
CA GLY A 240 22.27 3.42 -5.91
C GLY A 240 20.80 3.58 -5.53
N PHE A 241 19.99 2.56 -5.84
CA PHE A 241 18.56 2.58 -5.46
C PHE A 241 18.12 1.20 -4.99
N PRO A 242 17.59 1.06 -3.75
CA PRO A 242 17.64 2.05 -2.67
C PRO A 242 19.05 2.20 -2.10
N TRP A 243 19.48 3.41 -1.81
CA TRP A 243 20.78 3.70 -1.20
C TRP A 243 20.58 4.23 0.22
N PHE A 244 21.52 3.85 1.10
CA PHE A 244 21.59 4.37 2.46
C PHE A 244 22.07 5.84 2.40
N GLY A 245 21.19 6.78 2.70
CA GLY A 245 21.49 8.19 2.72
C GLY A 245 20.98 8.84 3.98
#